data_1978521dadfcb1d8230c716277847bdc
#
_entry.id   1978521dadfcb1d8230c716277847bdc
#
_cell.length_a   1.000
_cell.length_b   1.000
_cell.length_c   1.000
_cell.angle_alpha   90.00
_cell.angle_beta   90.00
_cell.angle_gamma   90.00
#
_symmetry.space_group_name_H-M   'P 1'
#
loop_
_entity.id
_entity.type
_entity.pdbx_description
1 polymer ?
#
loop_
_entity_poly.entity_id
_entity_poly.type
_entity_poly.pdbx_seq_one_letter_code
_entity_poly.pdbx_strand_id
1 'polypeptide(L)'
;YLPLYSYQSKEVEEKSGLNAWNAAPKNKGSQTLRPLNEVYIPIPREFHKKHPDFFTKNIFKFENEQKSYQGDKENKPEVRFYLQLPNGKKIPSLVTQSNMKGLQSGSNIERDENGKRYGQSALGQWLLVDVLGLKEREPVTREWLIKKGTDSVRLWRDKDDYSVINIDFAPIGSFEAFMKNEPIPQEEDYL
;
A
#
# COMPACT_ATOMS: atom_id res chain seq x y z
N TYR A 1 4.86 10.82 -0.23
CA TYR A 1 3.65 10.58 -1.02
C TYR A 1 3.85 9.39 -1.94
N LEU A 2 2.79 8.61 -2.18
CA LEU A 2 2.74 7.53 -3.17
C LEU A 2 1.52 7.70 -4.07
N PRO A 3 1.61 7.35 -5.37
CA PRO A 3 0.48 7.44 -6.28
C PRO A 3 -0.49 6.28 -6.07
N LEU A 4 -1.77 6.50 -6.32
CA LEU A 4 -2.82 5.48 -6.38
C LEU A 4 -3.04 4.94 -7.81
N TYR A 5 -2.13 5.26 -8.71
CA TYR A 5 -2.12 4.88 -10.13
C TYR A 5 -0.73 4.40 -10.55
N SER A 6 -0.63 3.79 -11.69
CA SER A 6 0.66 3.42 -12.31
C SER A 6 1.41 4.69 -12.73
N TYR A 7 2.61 4.88 -12.19
CA TYR A 7 3.42 6.05 -12.51
C TYR A 7 3.83 6.11 -13.99
N GLN A 8 3.94 4.96 -14.64
CA GLN A 8 4.34 4.87 -16.05
C GLN A 8 3.18 5.19 -17.00
N SER A 9 2.03 4.51 -16.82
CA SER A 9 0.85 4.69 -17.69
C SER A 9 0.01 5.90 -17.32
N LYS A 10 0.15 6.42 -16.09
CA LYS A 10 -0.71 7.43 -15.47
C LYS A 10 -2.16 6.98 -15.26
N GLU A 11 -2.42 5.68 -15.39
CA GLU A 11 -3.74 5.06 -15.25
C GLU A 11 -3.79 4.11 -14.05
N VAL A 12 -4.98 3.78 -13.62
CA VAL A 12 -5.20 2.68 -12.67
C VAL A 12 -5.36 1.39 -13.47
N GLU A 13 -4.38 0.51 -13.31
CA GLU A 13 -4.33 -0.74 -14.06
C GLU A 13 -5.48 -1.68 -13.66
N GLU A 14 -6.07 -2.39 -14.63
CA GLU A 14 -7.26 -3.25 -14.42
C GLU A 14 -7.02 -4.45 -13.49
N LYS A 15 -5.78 -4.95 -13.43
CA LYS A 15 -5.43 -6.22 -12.75
C LYS A 15 -4.24 -6.09 -11.79
N SER A 16 -3.90 -4.89 -11.42
CA SER A 16 -2.79 -4.62 -10.50
C SER A 16 -3.04 -3.36 -9.67
N GLY A 17 -2.15 -3.05 -8.73
CA GLY A 17 -2.34 -1.89 -7.87
C GLY A 17 -3.63 -1.96 -7.06
N LEU A 18 -4.48 -0.96 -7.20
CA LEU A 18 -5.78 -0.92 -6.52
C LEU A 18 -6.79 -1.96 -7.03
N ASN A 19 -6.53 -2.52 -8.19
CA ASN A 19 -7.36 -3.59 -8.78
C ASN A 19 -6.68 -4.98 -8.74
N ALA A 20 -5.72 -5.19 -7.85
CA ALA A 20 -4.99 -6.47 -7.76
C ALA A 20 -5.91 -7.66 -7.47
N TRP A 21 -7.04 -7.45 -6.79
CA TRP A 21 -8.08 -8.44 -6.56
C TRP A 21 -8.70 -8.98 -7.88
N ASN A 22 -8.62 -8.22 -8.97
CA ASN A 22 -9.13 -8.61 -10.29
C ASN A 22 -8.12 -9.41 -11.14
N ALA A 23 -6.92 -9.65 -10.63
CA ALA A 23 -5.92 -10.46 -11.32
C ALA A 23 -6.31 -11.95 -11.31
N ALA A 24 -5.71 -12.71 -12.22
CA ALA A 24 -5.88 -14.16 -12.26
C ALA A 24 -5.51 -14.81 -10.90
N PRO A 25 -6.11 -15.98 -10.57
CA PRO A 25 -5.74 -16.72 -9.36
C PRO A 25 -4.24 -16.94 -9.25
N LYS A 26 -3.71 -16.92 -8.01
CA LYS A 26 -2.26 -17.12 -7.78
C LYS A 26 -1.77 -18.50 -8.20
N ASN A 27 -2.61 -19.51 -8.10
CA ASN A 27 -2.29 -20.88 -8.48
C ASN A 27 -2.87 -21.19 -9.87
N LYS A 28 -2.02 -21.63 -10.80
CA LYS A 28 -2.47 -22.11 -12.11
C LYS A 28 -3.50 -23.24 -11.92
N GLY A 29 -4.63 -23.13 -12.60
CA GLY A 29 -5.72 -24.11 -12.53
C GLY A 29 -6.68 -23.94 -11.34
N SER A 30 -6.42 -23.02 -10.41
CA SER A 30 -7.37 -22.69 -9.36
C SER A 30 -8.53 -21.85 -9.91
N GLN A 31 -9.76 -22.24 -9.58
CA GLN A 31 -10.95 -21.45 -9.82
C GLN A 31 -11.23 -20.45 -8.68
N THR A 32 -10.41 -20.47 -7.63
CA THR A 32 -10.58 -19.59 -6.47
C THR A 32 -10.16 -18.18 -6.85
N LEU A 33 -11.09 -17.26 -6.80
CA LEU A 33 -10.83 -15.84 -7.01
C LEU A 33 -9.82 -15.32 -5.98
N ARG A 34 -9.12 -14.24 -6.32
CA ARG A 34 -8.30 -13.52 -5.35
C ARG A 34 -9.15 -12.98 -4.21
N PRO A 35 -8.55 -12.81 -3.01
CA PRO A 35 -9.25 -12.21 -1.88
C PRO A 35 -9.91 -10.90 -2.30
N LEU A 36 -11.13 -10.70 -1.82
CA LEU A 36 -11.83 -9.44 -1.96
C LEU A 36 -10.99 -8.32 -1.40
N ASN A 37 -10.96 -7.19 -2.08
CA ASN A 37 -10.18 -6.01 -1.67
C ASN A 37 -8.66 -6.25 -1.54
N GLU A 38 -8.11 -7.27 -2.20
CA GLU A 38 -6.65 -7.39 -2.32
C GLU A 38 -6.12 -6.23 -3.16
N VAL A 39 -5.33 -5.35 -2.54
CA VAL A 39 -4.72 -4.21 -3.18
C VAL A 39 -3.25 -4.08 -2.80
N TYR A 40 -2.50 -3.35 -3.59
CA TYR A 40 -1.27 -2.72 -3.16
C TYR A 40 -1.18 -1.30 -3.71
N ILE A 41 -0.58 -0.39 -2.94
CA ILE A 41 -0.26 0.95 -3.40
C ILE A 41 1.07 0.88 -4.14
N PRO A 42 1.13 1.32 -5.41
CA PRO A 42 2.38 1.29 -6.17
C PRO A 42 3.48 2.12 -5.51
N ILE A 43 4.70 1.59 -5.49
CA ILE A 43 5.88 2.31 -5.06
C ILE A 43 6.77 2.49 -6.30
N PRO A 44 6.79 3.67 -6.92
CA PRO A 44 7.60 3.91 -8.11
C PRO A 44 9.09 3.78 -7.82
N ARG A 45 9.85 3.31 -8.80
CA ARG A 45 11.32 3.19 -8.68
C ARG A 45 11.98 4.53 -8.38
N GLU A 46 11.42 5.60 -8.90
CA GLU A 46 11.86 6.98 -8.69
C GLU A 46 11.74 7.39 -7.22
N PHE A 47 10.69 6.92 -6.53
CA PHE A 47 10.53 7.12 -5.10
C PHE A 47 11.70 6.49 -4.33
N HIS A 48 12.05 5.23 -4.63
CA HIS A 48 13.17 4.55 -3.97
C HIS A 48 14.52 5.25 -4.22
N LYS A 49 14.74 5.79 -5.41
CA LYS A 49 15.94 6.56 -5.71
C LYS A 49 16.06 7.83 -4.86
N LYS A 50 14.91 8.49 -4.64
CA LYS A 50 14.86 9.76 -3.89
C LYS A 50 14.82 9.55 -2.37
N HIS A 51 14.17 8.46 -1.93
CA HIS A 51 13.96 8.12 -0.53
C HIS A 51 14.32 6.64 -0.26
N PRO A 52 15.59 6.25 -0.44
CA PRO A 52 16.01 4.84 -0.39
C PRO A 52 15.77 4.20 0.98
N ASP A 53 15.75 5.00 2.03
CA ASP A 53 15.67 4.53 3.40
C ASP A 53 14.26 4.58 4.01
N PHE A 54 13.26 5.09 3.26
CA PHE A 54 11.93 5.28 3.85
C PHE A 54 11.31 3.96 4.31
N PHE A 55 11.45 2.90 3.52
CA PHE A 55 10.94 1.58 3.86
C PHE A 55 12.02 0.61 4.39
N THR A 56 13.32 0.88 4.21
CA THR A 56 14.39 -0.08 4.50
C THR A 56 15.13 0.17 5.79
N LYS A 57 15.60 1.39 6.08
CA LYS A 57 16.52 1.65 7.21
C LYS A 57 15.93 1.40 8.61
N ASN A 58 14.62 1.51 8.75
CA ASN A 58 13.97 1.47 10.06
C ASN A 58 13.04 0.27 10.27
N ILE A 59 12.78 -0.48 9.20
CA ILE A 59 11.93 -1.67 9.22
C ILE A 59 12.75 -2.91 9.59
N PHE A 60 14.06 -2.91 9.27
CA PHE A 60 14.99 -4.02 9.51
C PHE A 60 15.82 -3.89 10.80
N LYS A 61 15.42 -3.11 11.78
CA LYS A 61 16.15 -3.01 13.06
C LYS A 61 16.06 -4.22 13.96
N PHE A 62 15.45 -5.32 13.54
CA PHE A 62 15.57 -6.60 14.21
C PHE A 62 16.80 -7.34 13.66
N GLU A 63 17.96 -7.04 14.24
CA GLU A 63 19.28 -7.57 13.84
C GLU A 63 19.37 -9.11 13.74
N ASN A 64 18.44 -9.82 14.32
CA ASN A 64 18.37 -11.28 14.26
C ASN A 64 17.62 -11.84 13.03
N GLU A 65 16.87 -11.01 12.30
CA GLU A 65 16.10 -11.44 11.14
C GLU A 65 16.85 -11.31 9.81
N GLN A 66 17.92 -10.51 9.75
CA GLN A 66 18.73 -10.35 8.53
C GLN A 66 19.47 -11.64 8.11
N LYS A 67 19.73 -12.55 9.03
CA LYS A 67 20.48 -13.79 8.72
C LYS A 67 19.66 -14.84 7.98
N SER A 68 18.33 -14.75 7.97
CA SER A 68 17.45 -15.72 7.29
C SER A 68 17.14 -15.38 5.83
N TYR A 69 17.63 -14.25 5.31
CA TYR A 69 17.33 -13.80 3.95
C TYR A 69 18.09 -14.57 2.85
N GLN A 70 19.11 -15.34 3.21
CA GLN A 70 19.94 -16.09 2.25
C GLN A 70 19.54 -17.56 2.19
N GLY A 71 18.43 -17.85 1.54
CA GLY A 71 18.24 -19.18 0.96
C GLY A 71 17.09 -20.04 1.45
N ASP A 72 16.35 -19.67 2.49
CA ASP A 72 15.25 -20.48 2.99
C ASP A 72 13.89 -19.88 2.59
N LYS A 73 13.15 -20.59 1.72
CA LYS A 73 11.83 -20.13 1.24
C LYS A 73 10.77 -20.07 2.35
N GLU A 74 11.00 -20.77 3.46
CA GLU A 74 10.05 -20.83 4.57
C GLU A 74 10.24 -19.72 5.61
N ASN A 75 11.43 -19.11 5.66
CA ASN A 75 11.80 -18.08 6.65
C ASN A 75 12.08 -16.70 6.02
N LYS A 76 11.29 -16.27 5.05
CA LYS A 76 11.42 -14.90 4.53
C LYS A 76 11.06 -13.92 5.64
N PRO A 77 11.96 -12.99 6.02
CA PRO A 77 11.62 -11.99 6.99
C PRO A 77 10.45 -11.16 6.47
N GLU A 78 9.42 -11.10 7.26
CA GLU A 78 8.29 -10.23 7.02
C GLU A 78 8.73 -8.80 7.35
N VAL A 79 8.78 -7.94 6.34
CA VAL A 79 9.00 -6.51 6.57
C VAL A 79 7.78 -5.99 7.30
N ARG A 80 7.91 -5.76 8.60
CA ARG A 80 6.79 -5.40 9.44
C ARG A 80 6.84 -3.94 9.81
N PHE A 81 5.75 -3.32 9.55
CA PHE A 81 5.34 -2.06 10.13
C PHE A 81 3.82 -2.04 10.18
N TYR A 82 3.32 -1.11 10.96
CA TYR A 82 1.89 -0.89 11.03
C TYR A 82 1.55 0.36 10.23
N LEU A 83 0.60 0.25 9.31
CA LEU A 83 -0.07 1.42 8.77
C LEU A 83 -1.13 1.87 9.77
N GLN A 84 -1.01 3.09 10.27
CA GLN A 84 -2.02 3.70 11.11
C GLN A 84 -2.93 4.55 10.25
N LEU A 85 -4.19 4.15 10.19
CA LEU A 85 -5.24 4.85 9.46
C LEU A 85 -5.67 6.12 10.21
N PRO A 86 -6.35 7.08 9.55
CA PRO A 86 -6.83 8.31 10.19
C PRO A 86 -7.73 8.09 11.40
N ASN A 87 -8.46 6.98 11.44
CA ASN A 87 -9.30 6.60 12.59
C ASN A 87 -8.52 5.96 13.75
N GLY A 88 -7.18 5.91 13.68
CA GLY A 88 -6.30 5.31 14.67
C GLY A 88 -6.11 3.80 14.56
N LYS A 89 -6.82 3.11 13.68
CA LYS A 89 -6.66 1.67 13.46
C LYS A 89 -5.29 1.37 12.88
N LYS A 90 -4.56 0.43 13.49
CA LYS A 90 -3.28 -0.07 12.99
C LYS A 90 -3.49 -1.34 12.18
N ILE A 91 -2.92 -1.39 10.99
CA ILE A 91 -2.98 -2.52 10.06
C ILE A 91 -1.57 -3.06 9.86
N PRO A 92 -1.29 -4.33 10.21
CA PRO A 92 -0.03 -4.97 9.86
C PRO A 92 0.22 -4.89 8.36
N SER A 93 1.38 -4.41 7.96
CA SER A 93 1.68 -4.10 6.57
C SER A 93 3.10 -4.48 6.18
N LEU A 94 3.31 -4.59 4.89
CA LEU A 94 4.61 -4.95 4.31
C LEU A 94 4.81 -4.30 2.94
N VAL A 95 6.04 -4.27 2.46
CA VAL A 95 6.35 -4.00 1.05
C VAL A 95 6.62 -5.29 0.33
N THR A 96 6.17 -5.40 -0.92
CA THR A 96 6.36 -6.62 -1.74
C THR A 96 7.83 -6.94 -1.88
N GLN A 97 8.20 -8.18 -1.56
CA GLN A 97 9.59 -8.56 -1.27
C GLN A 97 10.58 -8.49 -2.43
N SER A 98 10.20 -8.93 -3.63
CA SER A 98 11.18 -9.15 -4.71
C SER A 98 11.70 -7.86 -5.35
N ASN A 99 10.98 -6.77 -5.25
CA ASN A 99 11.33 -5.51 -5.91
C ASN A 99 10.81 -4.25 -5.22
N MET A 100 10.24 -4.38 -4.03
CA MET A 100 9.68 -3.29 -3.23
C MET A 100 8.70 -2.39 -4.00
N LYS A 101 7.95 -2.95 -4.95
CA LYS A 101 7.07 -2.19 -5.86
C LYS A 101 5.68 -1.91 -5.31
N GLY A 102 5.30 -2.51 -4.19
CA GLY A 102 3.96 -2.36 -3.66
C GLY A 102 3.91 -2.35 -2.14
N LEU A 103 3.16 -1.40 -1.60
CA LEU A 103 2.77 -1.34 -0.21
C LEU A 103 1.44 -2.07 -0.04
N GLN A 104 1.39 -3.06 0.82
CA GLN A 104 0.17 -3.86 1.05
C GLN A 104 -0.01 -4.20 2.52
N SER A 105 -1.24 -4.51 2.91
CA SER A 105 -1.52 -5.09 4.22
C SER A 105 -1.27 -6.59 4.23
N GLY A 106 -0.94 -7.13 5.39
CA GLY A 106 -0.80 -8.55 5.64
C GLY A 106 0.15 -8.86 6.77
N SER A 107 -0.05 -10.02 7.39
CA SER A 107 0.86 -10.60 8.37
C SER A 107 0.74 -12.11 8.37
N ASN A 108 1.86 -12.80 8.42
CA ASN A 108 1.89 -14.26 8.62
C ASN A 108 1.75 -14.66 10.08
N ILE A 109 1.93 -13.74 11.01
CA ILE A 109 2.02 -14.02 12.44
C ILE A 109 0.82 -13.46 13.19
N GLU A 110 0.44 -12.20 12.88
CA GLU A 110 -0.60 -11.53 13.62
C GLU A 110 -2.00 -12.02 13.23
N ARG A 111 -2.89 -11.97 14.20
CA ARG A 111 -4.26 -12.43 14.07
C ARG A 111 -5.22 -11.28 14.37
N ASP A 112 -6.36 -11.31 13.72
CA ASP A 112 -7.48 -10.44 14.05
C ASP A 112 -8.21 -10.93 15.32
N GLU A 113 -9.21 -10.20 15.73
CA GLU A 113 -10.06 -10.50 16.89
C GLU A 113 -10.74 -11.88 16.81
N ASN A 114 -10.88 -12.45 15.60
CA ASN A 114 -11.45 -13.78 15.36
C ASN A 114 -10.38 -14.87 15.25
N GLY A 115 -9.09 -14.56 15.55
CA GLY A 115 -7.98 -15.48 15.46
C GLY A 115 -7.53 -15.82 14.04
N LYS A 116 -8.07 -15.14 13.02
CA LYS A 116 -7.68 -15.29 11.62
C LYS A 116 -6.45 -14.43 11.29
N ARG A 117 -5.55 -14.95 10.48
CA ARG A 117 -4.38 -14.18 10.01
C ARG A 117 -4.82 -12.91 9.30
N TYR A 118 -4.18 -11.79 9.60
CA TYR A 118 -4.34 -10.59 8.79
C TYR A 118 -3.96 -10.89 7.35
N GLY A 119 -4.87 -10.56 6.44
CA GLY A 119 -4.73 -10.77 5.01
C GLY A 119 -4.47 -9.50 4.25
N GLN A 120 -4.33 -9.65 2.94
CA GLN A 120 -4.08 -8.57 2.00
C GLN A 120 -5.29 -7.64 1.77
N SER A 121 -6.45 -7.98 2.36
CA SER A 121 -7.70 -7.24 2.16
C SER A 121 -7.89 -6.04 3.09
N ALA A 122 -7.15 -5.95 4.20
CA ALA A 122 -7.39 -4.92 5.21
C ALA A 122 -7.13 -3.50 4.69
N LEU A 123 -6.05 -3.31 3.94
CA LEU A 123 -5.75 -2.03 3.29
C LEU A 123 -6.81 -1.69 2.24
N GLY A 124 -7.19 -2.68 1.43
CA GLY A 124 -8.19 -2.47 0.39
C GLY A 124 -9.59 -2.21 0.93
N GLN A 125 -9.95 -2.79 2.07
CA GLN A 125 -11.21 -2.47 2.73
C GLN A 125 -11.27 -0.97 3.05
N TRP A 126 -10.21 -0.43 3.64
CA TRP A 126 -10.13 0.99 3.93
C TRP A 126 -10.12 1.85 2.65
N LEU A 127 -9.20 1.54 1.71
CA LEU A 127 -9.05 2.33 0.48
C LEU A 127 -10.30 2.29 -0.39
N LEU A 128 -10.77 1.08 -0.73
CA LEU A 128 -11.79 0.91 -1.75
C LEU A 128 -13.20 1.17 -1.21
N VAL A 129 -13.50 0.63 -0.03
CA VAL A 129 -14.86 0.64 0.50
C VAL A 129 -15.08 1.86 1.38
N ASP A 130 -14.27 2.02 2.44
CA ASP A 130 -14.54 3.03 3.46
C ASP A 130 -14.33 4.45 2.94
N VAL A 131 -13.34 4.67 2.06
CA VAL A 131 -13.00 6.01 1.56
C VAL A 131 -13.47 6.24 0.12
N LEU A 132 -13.12 5.37 -0.82
CA LEU A 132 -13.53 5.54 -2.21
C LEU A 132 -15.00 5.20 -2.44
N GLY A 133 -15.65 4.50 -1.51
CA GLY A 133 -17.08 4.18 -1.56
C GLY A 133 -17.45 3.24 -2.71
N LEU A 134 -16.52 2.36 -3.09
CA LEU A 134 -16.74 1.37 -4.13
C LEU A 134 -17.53 0.17 -3.60
N LYS A 135 -18.32 -0.43 -4.46
CA LYS A 135 -19.00 -1.71 -4.18
C LYS A 135 -18.03 -2.87 -4.31
N GLU A 136 -18.45 -4.03 -3.81
CA GLU A 136 -17.70 -5.26 -3.98
C GLU A 136 -17.37 -5.51 -5.45
N ARG A 137 -16.07 -5.75 -5.74
CA ARG A 137 -15.54 -6.01 -7.08
C ARG A 137 -15.83 -4.92 -8.12
N GLU A 138 -16.01 -3.69 -7.69
CA GLU A 138 -16.08 -2.54 -8.57
C GLU A 138 -14.66 -2.03 -8.85
N PRO A 139 -14.21 -1.97 -10.11
CA PRO A 139 -12.85 -1.51 -10.43
C PRO A 139 -12.67 -0.03 -10.16
N VAL A 140 -11.51 0.31 -9.58
CA VAL A 140 -11.06 1.70 -9.50
C VAL A 140 -10.60 2.16 -10.88
N THR A 141 -11.02 3.35 -11.28
CA THR A 141 -10.52 4.03 -12.47
C THR A 141 -9.84 5.34 -12.11
N ARG A 142 -9.04 5.87 -13.02
CA ARG A 142 -8.42 7.19 -12.83
C ARG A 142 -9.48 8.28 -12.64
N GLU A 143 -10.56 8.23 -13.43
CA GLU A 143 -11.69 9.15 -13.33
C GLU A 143 -12.36 9.10 -11.95
N TRP A 144 -12.50 7.89 -11.37
CA TRP A 144 -13.07 7.74 -10.05
C TRP A 144 -12.22 8.41 -8.98
N LEU A 145 -10.90 8.26 -9.04
CA LEU A 145 -9.97 8.92 -8.13
C LEU A 145 -10.09 10.45 -8.26
N ILE A 146 -10.13 10.97 -9.48
CA ILE A 146 -10.31 12.41 -9.74
C ILE A 146 -11.65 12.90 -9.17
N LYS A 147 -12.73 12.17 -9.40
CA LYS A 147 -14.05 12.49 -8.84
C LYS A 147 -14.06 12.51 -7.30
N LYS A 148 -13.20 11.72 -6.68
CA LYS A 148 -13.04 11.67 -5.21
C LYS A 148 -12.06 12.71 -4.67
N GLY A 149 -11.45 13.51 -5.53
CA GLY A 149 -10.52 14.57 -5.13
C GLY A 149 -9.14 14.06 -4.70
N THR A 150 -8.80 12.80 -4.99
CA THR A 150 -7.54 12.20 -4.56
C THR A 150 -6.96 11.27 -5.60
N ASP A 151 -5.64 11.25 -5.73
CA ASP A 151 -4.92 10.29 -6.56
C ASP A 151 -3.62 9.80 -5.91
N SER A 152 -3.42 10.16 -4.66
CA SER A 152 -2.20 9.89 -3.92
C SER A 152 -2.51 9.60 -2.46
N VAL A 153 -1.57 8.98 -1.77
CA VAL A 153 -1.55 8.89 -0.31
C VAL A 153 -0.32 9.59 0.24
N ARG A 154 -0.48 10.21 1.39
CA ARG A 154 0.60 10.74 2.20
C ARG A 154 1.00 9.71 3.24
N LEU A 155 2.29 9.51 3.41
CA LEU A 155 2.87 8.64 4.42
C LEU A 155 3.83 9.43 5.28
N TRP A 156 3.80 9.22 6.59
CA TRP A 156 4.80 9.79 7.51
C TRP A 156 5.03 8.84 8.68
N ARG A 157 6.27 8.78 9.13
CA ARG A 157 6.60 7.99 10.30
C ARG A 157 6.03 8.60 11.56
N ASP A 158 5.57 7.73 12.43
CA ASP A 158 5.29 8.13 13.78
C ASP A 158 6.61 8.54 14.46
N LYS A 159 6.58 9.63 15.23
CA LYS A 159 7.77 10.16 15.89
C LYS A 159 8.15 9.39 17.16
N ASP A 160 7.18 8.74 17.79
CA ASP A 160 7.32 8.05 19.06
C ASP A 160 7.44 6.52 18.86
N ASP A 161 6.90 5.98 17.76
CA ASP A 161 6.94 4.57 17.42
C ASP A 161 7.39 4.36 15.97
N TYR A 162 8.65 4.00 15.79
CA TYR A 162 9.26 3.79 14.48
C TYR A 162 8.66 2.62 13.68
N SER A 163 7.95 1.72 14.33
CA SER A 163 7.25 0.62 13.67
C SER A 163 5.94 1.08 13.00
N VAL A 164 5.51 2.31 13.27
CA VAL A 164 4.26 2.87 12.75
C VAL A 164 4.53 3.87 11.63
N ILE A 165 3.83 3.68 10.53
CA ILE A 165 3.73 4.63 9.42
C ILE A 165 2.28 5.08 9.35
N ASN A 166 2.04 6.35 9.56
CA ASN A 166 0.73 6.94 9.36
C ASN A 166 0.44 7.04 7.86
N ILE A 167 -0.80 6.84 7.49
CA ILE A 167 -1.28 6.97 6.12
C ILE A 167 -2.55 7.79 6.07
N ASP A 168 -2.65 8.66 5.09
CA ASP A 168 -3.86 9.41 4.77
C ASP A 168 -3.93 9.68 3.28
N PHE A 169 -5.11 10.06 2.80
CA PHE A 169 -5.27 10.52 1.42
C PHE A 169 -4.63 11.89 1.22
N ALA A 170 -4.23 12.15 0.00
CA ALA A 170 -3.67 13.42 -0.40
C ALA A 170 -4.40 13.95 -1.65
N PRO A 171 -4.47 15.27 -1.83
CA PRO A 171 -5.09 15.90 -2.99
C PRO A 171 -4.49 15.42 -4.31
N ILE A 172 -5.25 15.59 -5.41
CA ILE A 172 -4.80 15.28 -6.77
C ILE A 172 -3.48 15.99 -7.08
N GLY A 173 -2.56 15.26 -7.69
CA GLY A 173 -1.24 15.78 -8.07
C GLY A 173 -0.22 15.87 -6.94
N SER A 174 -0.56 15.50 -5.71
CA SER A 174 0.37 15.56 -4.56
C SER A 174 1.63 14.73 -4.77
N PHE A 175 1.54 13.55 -5.35
CA PHE A 175 2.71 12.73 -5.66
C PHE A 175 3.62 13.38 -6.70
N GLU A 176 3.04 13.93 -7.76
CA GLU A 176 3.81 14.61 -8.82
C GLU A 176 4.53 15.86 -8.29
N ALA A 177 3.84 16.68 -7.52
CA ALA A 177 4.42 17.85 -6.86
C ALA A 177 5.58 17.45 -5.92
N PHE A 178 5.36 16.42 -5.09
CA PHE A 178 6.39 15.88 -4.21
C PHE A 178 7.63 15.41 -4.99
N MET A 179 7.44 14.70 -6.11
CA MET A 179 8.56 14.21 -6.92
C MET A 179 9.34 15.33 -7.59
N LYS A 180 8.69 16.47 -7.91
CA LYS A 180 9.32 17.65 -8.51
C LYS A 180 9.85 18.66 -7.48
N ASN A 181 9.63 18.44 -6.18
CA ASN A 181 9.86 19.40 -5.09
C ASN A 181 9.05 20.70 -5.25
N GLU A 182 7.86 20.58 -5.80
CA GLU A 182 6.89 21.66 -5.92
C GLU A 182 5.99 21.71 -4.66
N PRO A 183 5.32 22.83 -4.40
CA PRO A 183 4.32 22.91 -3.32
C PRO A 183 3.24 21.85 -3.49
N ILE A 184 2.90 21.19 -2.39
CA ILE A 184 1.84 20.18 -2.40
C ILE A 184 0.48 20.90 -2.56
N PRO A 185 -0.37 20.46 -3.50
CA PRO A 185 -1.71 21.00 -3.67
C PRO A 185 -2.51 20.95 -2.37
N GLN A 186 -3.34 21.94 -2.13
CA GLN A 186 -4.26 21.98 -0.99
C GLN A 186 -5.66 21.59 -1.46
N GLU A 187 -6.50 21.09 -0.55
CA GLU A 187 -7.88 20.71 -0.89
C GLU A 187 -8.70 21.87 -1.49
N GLU A 188 -8.39 23.10 -1.08
CA GLU A 188 -9.06 24.31 -1.55
C GLU A 188 -8.77 24.66 -3.03
N ASP A 189 -7.71 24.08 -3.60
CA ASP A 189 -7.30 24.34 -5.00
C ASP A 189 -8.22 23.67 -6.05
N TYR A 190 -9.17 22.84 -5.60
CA TYR A 190 -10.05 22.03 -6.47
C TYR A 190 -11.55 22.28 -6.28
N LEU A 191 -11.91 23.30 -5.51
CA LEU A 191 -13.28 23.79 -5.35
C LEU A 191 -13.57 24.94 -6.32
#